data_0a8cbc060fdb7d40056ee5c2e68071cf
#
_entry.id   0a8cbc060fdb7d40056ee5c2e68071cf
#
_cell.length_a   1.000
_cell.length_b   1.000
_cell.length_c   1.000
_cell.angle_alpha   90.00
_cell.angle_beta   90.00
_cell.angle_gamma   90.00
#
_symmetry.space_group_name_H-M   'P 1'
#
loop_
_entity.id
_entity.type
_entity.pdbx_description
1 polymer ?
#
loop_
_entity_poly.entity_id
_entity_poly.type
_entity_poly.pdbx_seq_one_letter_code
_entity_poly.pdbx_strand_id
1 'polypeptide(L)'
;VTLQRLGPSDAAVLETFVVPRYLTLFGETLLDMFLSSGAADVVHIGCRTGYPDELIADRLTSGSIVGLDPSSPAIELARTKGALIPSISTDYDVFTNFPTALHTASFTHGICLHPSNALEDRHALLAEMARLIMPQGQVLLSLPMRGSFQEIIDLLREYALKFDANNIGKATETASVARPTVEGLTQELESAGFGQVDIDLKPVSLAFRSGRDLMEDPIMRLLVLPDIWATLAIEDVEAPMHYVEEAINRYWSEETFELTVNVGCVSGRRID
;
A
#
# COMPACT_ATOMS: atom_id res chain seq x y z
N VAL A 1 1.64 -11.34 -8.66
CA VAL A 1 1.42 -10.18 -7.76
C VAL A 1 0.30 -10.53 -6.83
N THR A 2 0.62 -10.61 -5.53
CA THR A 2 -0.35 -10.97 -4.49
C THR A 2 -1.07 -9.71 -4.02
N LEU A 3 -1.96 -9.16 -4.84
CA LEU A 3 -2.90 -8.15 -4.38
C LEU A 3 -4.08 -8.86 -3.70
N GLN A 4 -4.45 -8.38 -2.52
CA GLN A 4 -5.54 -8.96 -1.74
C GLN A 4 -6.88 -8.77 -2.46
N ARG A 5 -7.63 -9.85 -2.62
CA ARG A 5 -9.01 -9.80 -3.12
C ARG A 5 -9.98 -9.53 -1.98
N LEU A 6 -10.71 -8.44 -2.08
CA LEU A 6 -11.72 -8.05 -1.10
C LEU A 6 -13.08 -8.66 -1.47
N GLY A 7 -13.81 -9.15 -0.46
CA GLY A 7 -15.24 -9.44 -0.61
C GLY A 7 -16.09 -8.16 -0.62
N PRO A 8 -17.41 -8.26 -0.94
CA PRO A 8 -18.27 -7.06 -0.98
C PRO A 8 -18.32 -6.29 0.34
N SER A 9 -18.41 -6.99 1.47
CA SER A 9 -18.39 -6.39 2.81
C SER A 9 -17.07 -5.69 3.09
N ASP A 10 -15.93 -6.33 2.74
CA ASP A 10 -14.61 -5.79 3.00
C ASP A 10 -14.31 -4.56 2.13
N ALA A 11 -14.79 -4.54 0.88
CA ALA A 11 -14.67 -3.37 0.01
C ALA A 11 -15.43 -2.16 0.57
N ALA A 12 -16.65 -2.38 1.10
CA ALA A 12 -17.43 -1.33 1.75
C ALA A 12 -16.78 -0.83 3.06
N VAL A 13 -16.23 -1.75 3.87
CA VAL A 13 -15.51 -1.41 5.11
C VAL A 13 -14.21 -0.66 4.76
N LEU A 14 -13.48 -1.09 3.73
CA LEU A 14 -12.28 -0.38 3.27
C LEU A 14 -12.61 1.06 2.90
N GLU A 15 -13.64 1.28 2.10
CA GLU A 15 -14.04 2.63 1.66
C GLU A 15 -14.45 3.51 2.85
N THR A 16 -15.27 2.96 3.79
CA THR A 16 -15.87 3.76 4.85
C THR A 16 -14.92 4.04 6.02
N PHE A 17 -14.03 3.10 6.34
CA PHE A 17 -13.20 3.18 7.55
C PHE A 17 -11.71 3.21 7.28
N VAL A 18 -11.21 2.46 6.28
CA VAL A 18 -9.76 2.36 6.04
C VAL A 18 -9.26 3.52 5.18
N VAL A 19 -9.98 3.89 4.13
CA VAL A 19 -9.62 5.04 3.30
C VAL A 19 -9.46 6.30 4.14
N PRO A 20 -10.45 6.79 4.92
CA PRO A 20 -10.34 8.06 5.62
C PRO A 20 -9.36 8.07 6.80
N ARG A 21 -9.04 6.91 7.39
CA ARG A 21 -8.18 6.83 8.58
C ARG A 21 -6.74 6.41 8.28
N TYR A 22 -6.51 5.77 7.14
CA TYR A 22 -5.20 5.18 6.83
C TYR A 22 -4.71 5.48 5.41
N LEU A 23 -5.50 5.16 4.37
CA LEU A 23 -5.04 5.37 2.99
C LEU A 23 -4.89 6.86 2.64
N THR A 24 -5.63 7.76 3.31
CA THR A 24 -5.43 9.22 3.18
C THR A 24 -4.01 9.65 3.52
N LEU A 25 -3.35 9.02 4.50
CA LEU A 25 -1.96 9.32 4.86
C LEU A 25 -1.01 9.11 3.67
N PHE A 26 -1.25 8.06 2.89
CA PHE A 26 -0.47 7.73 1.70
C PHE A 26 -0.88 8.57 0.49
N GLY A 27 -2.18 8.79 0.33
CA GLY A 27 -2.72 9.58 -0.78
C GLY A 27 -2.34 11.04 -0.71
N GLU A 28 -2.35 11.67 0.46
CA GLU A 28 -1.91 13.05 0.66
C GLU A 28 -0.45 13.23 0.25
N THR A 29 0.45 12.36 0.74
CA THR A 29 1.87 12.40 0.37
C THR A 29 2.08 12.18 -1.13
N LEU A 30 1.31 11.25 -1.74
CA LEU A 30 1.35 11.03 -3.20
C LEU A 30 0.88 12.28 -3.96
N LEU A 31 -0.22 12.89 -3.52
CA LEU A 31 -0.75 14.09 -4.16
C LEU A 31 0.22 15.28 -4.09
N ASP A 32 0.98 15.41 -3.00
CA ASP A 32 1.99 16.47 -2.86
C ASP A 32 3.12 16.31 -3.88
N MET A 33 3.44 15.07 -4.27
CA MET A 33 4.47 14.76 -5.26
C MET A 33 3.92 14.63 -6.70
N PHE A 34 2.61 14.64 -6.90
CA PHE A 34 1.98 14.51 -8.21
C PHE A 34 2.16 15.78 -9.05
N LEU A 35 2.93 15.70 -10.13
CA LEU A 35 3.29 16.82 -10.99
C LEU A 35 2.48 16.80 -12.28
N SER A 36 1.60 17.79 -12.46
CA SER A 36 0.82 17.94 -13.69
C SER A 36 0.72 19.40 -14.10
N SER A 37 0.70 19.64 -15.42
CA SER A 37 0.37 20.95 -16.02
C SER A 37 -1.13 21.14 -16.26
N GLY A 38 -1.98 20.29 -15.66
CA GLY A 38 -3.42 20.28 -15.83
C GLY A 38 -3.94 19.20 -16.79
N ALA A 39 -3.06 18.48 -17.48
CA ALA A 39 -3.40 17.33 -18.32
C ALA A 39 -2.62 16.10 -17.90
N ALA A 40 -3.31 14.96 -17.70
CA ALA A 40 -2.66 13.69 -17.41
C ALA A 40 -3.53 12.50 -17.80
N ASP A 41 -2.88 11.48 -18.35
CA ASP A 41 -3.44 10.14 -18.49
C ASP A 41 -2.78 9.27 -17.41
N VAL A 42 -3.57 8.82 -16.45
CA VAL A 42 -3.11 8.15 -15.23
C VAL A 42 -3.49 6.68 -15.26
N VAL A 43 -2.54 5.77 -14.98
CA VAL A 43 -2.85 4.39 -14.62
C VAL A 43 -2.69 4.21 -13.11
N HIS A 44 -3.74 3.75 -12.45
CA HIS A 44 -3.76 3.45 -11.02
C HIS A 44 -3.81 1.93 -10.79
N ILE A 45 -2.67 1.32 -10.49
CA ILE A 45 -2.57 -0.10 -10.24
C ILE A 45 -2.80 -0.40 -8.75
N GLY A 46 -3.69 -1.33 -8.44
CA GLY A 46 -4.15 -1.60 -7.07
C GLY A 46 -5.07 -0.49 -6.57
N CYS A 47 -5.96 0.00 -7.43
CA CYS A 47 -6.82 1.15 -7.15
C CYS A 47 -7.87 0.89 -6.07
N ARG A 48 -8.12 -0.38 -5.71
CA ARG A 48 -9.15 -0.78 -4.76
C ARG A 48 -10.48 -0.11 -5.08
N THR A 49 -10.99 0.73 -4.18
CA THR A 49 -12.24 1.48 -4.33
C THR A 49 -12.07 2.85 -5.01
N GLY A 50 -10.92 3.09 -5.66
CA GLY A 50 -10.65 4.29 -6.46
C GLY A 50 -10.20 5.52 -5.65
N TYR A 51 -9.64 5.36 -4.45
CA TYR A 51 -8.98 6.46 -3.75
C TYR A 51 -7.49 6.51 -4.16
N PRO A 52 -6.89 7.66 -4.53
CA PRO A 52 -7.37 9.05 -4.44
C PRO A 52 -7.82 9.66 -5.80
N ASP A 53 -8.41 8.90 -6.69
CA ASP A 53 -8.64 9.27 -8.09
C ASP A 53 -9.46 10.56 -8.26
N GLU A 54 -10.46 10.79 -7.40
CA GLU A 54 -11.25 12.04 -7.39
C GLU A 54 -10.35 13.26 -7.10
N LEU A 55 -9.45 13.14 -6.11
CA LEU A 55 -8.52 14.22 -5.74
C LEU A 55 -7.47 14.49 -6.84
N ILE A 56 -7.10 13.46 -7.60
CA ILE A 56 -6.25 13.63 -8.79
C ILE A 56 -7.04 14.34 -9.88
N ALA A 57 -8.27 13.89 -10.15
CA ALA A 57 -9.14 14.49 -11.15
C ALA A 57 -9.41 15.98 -10.91
N ASP A 58 -9.56 16.40 -9.66
CA ASP A 58 -9.72 17.79 -9.26
C ASP A 58 -8.51 18.69 -9.62
N ARG A 59 -7.35 18.09 -9.83
CA ARG A 59 -6.12 18.80 -10.26
C ARG A 59 -5.97 18.86 -11.78
N LEU A 60 -6.86 18.18 -12.52
CA LEU A 60 -6.77 18.03 -13.96
C LEU A 60 -7.88 18.80 -14.69
N THR A 61 -7.53 19.39 -15.80
CA THR A 61 -8.47 20.03 -16.73
C THR A 61 -8.81 19.13 -17.92
N SER A 62 -8.00 18.09 -18.17
CA SER A 62 -8.18 17.10 -19.22
C SER A 62 -7.39 15.85 -18.95
N GLY A 63 -7.76 14.74 -19.57
CA GLY A 63 -7.08 13.45 -19.46
C GLY A 63 -7.98 12.31 -19.04
N SER A 64 -7.37 11.26 -18.51
CA SER A 64 -8.08 10.06 -18.10
C SER A 64 -7.45 9.39 -16.87
N ILE A 65 -8.25 8.59 -16.15
CA ILE A 65 -7.76 7.67 -15.13
C ILE A 65 -8.22 6.25 -15.49
N VAL A 66 -7.29 5.32 -15.58
CA VAL A 66 -7.57 3.89 -15.70
C VAL A 66 -7.14 3.20 -14.43
N GLY A 67 -8.11 2.69 -13.66
CA GLY A 67 -7.88 1.97 -12.41
C GLY A 67 -7.95 0.46 -12.59
N LEU A 68 -6.98 -0.26 -12.03
CA LEU A 68 -6.92 -1.72 -12.08
C LEU A 68 -6.81 -2.31 -10.67
N ASP A 69 -7.66 -3.29 -10.35
CA ASP A 69 -7.62 -4.02 -9.07
C ASP A 69 -8.08 -5.47 -9.26
N PRO A 70 -7.56 -6.46 -8.51
CA PRO A 70 -8.02 -7.85 -8.64
C PRO A 70 -9.38 -8.12 -7.99
N SER A 71 -9.93 -7.17 -7.24
CA SER A 71 -11.19 -7.30 -6.50
C SER A 71 -12.37 -6.71 -7.27
N SER A 72 -13.22 -7.55 -7.83
CA SER A 72 -14.44 -7.11 -8.52
C SER A 72 -15.34 -6.22 -7.66
N PRO A 73 -15.62 -6.54 -6.37
CA PRO A 73 -16.42 -5.65 -5.53
C PRO A 73 -15.80 -4.26 -5.30
N ALA A 74 -14.47 -4.18 -5.20
CA ALA A 74 -13.78 -2.90 -5.07
C ALA A 74 -13.89 -2.08 -6.38
N ILE A 75 -13.71 -2.72 -7.52
CA ILE A 75 -13.87 -2.11 -8.85
C ILE A 75 -15.30 -1.59 -9.08
N GLU A 76 -16.33 -2.28 -8.63
CA GLU A 76 -17.72 -1.80 -8.72
C GLU A 76 -17.92 -0.49 -7.95
N LEU A 77 -17.34 -0.36 -6.75
CA LEU A 77 -17.34 0.89 -5.99
C LEU A 77 -16.53 1.98 -6.69
N ALA A 78 -15.34 1.65 -7.21
CA ALA A 78 -14.52 2.59 -7.96
C ALA A 78 -15.25 3.13 -9.20
N ARG A 79 -15.92 2.27 -9.97
CA ARG A 79 -16.78 2.67 -11.11
C ARG A 79 -17.90 3.61 -10.70
N THR A 80 -18.57 3.31 -9.58
CA THR A 80 -19.66 4.14 -9.07
C THR A 80 -19.16 5.55 -8.72
N LYS A 81 -18.01 5.65 -8.05
CA LYS A 81 -17.36 6.92 -7.70
C LYS A 81 -16.85 7.65 -8.94
N GLY A 82 -16.16 6.93 -9.83
CA GLY A 82 -15.62 7.49 -11.06
C GLY A 82 -16.70 8.10 -11.97
N ALA A 83 -17.89 7.48 -12.03
CA ALA A 83 -19.03 8.03 -12.79
C ALA A 83 -19.52 9.40 -12.28
N LEU A 84 -19.12 9.80 -11.06
CA LEU A 84 -19.43 11.11 -10.48
C LEU A 84 -18.36 12.16 -10.78
N ILE A 85 -17.25 11.79 -11.41
CA ILE A 85 -16.16 12.71 -11.80
C ILE A 85 -16.46 13.28 -13.18
N PRO A 86 -16.85 14.56 -13.31
CA PRO A 86 -17.26 15.13 -14.59
C PRO A 86 -16.11 15.68 -15.43
N SER A 87 -14.95 15.91 -14.83
CA SER A 87 -13.85 16.68 -15.43
C SER A 87 -13.00 15.88 -16.40
N ILE A 88 -12.90 14.56 -16.19
CA ILE A 88 -12.04 13.65 -16.97
C ILE A 88 -12.73 12.30 -17.20
N SER A 89 -12.21 11.51 -18.14
CA SER A 89 -12.68 10.14 -18.33
C SER A 89 -12.09 9.20 -17.25
N THR A 90 -12.94 8.32 -16.70
CA THR A 90 -12.50 7.28 -15.77
C THR A 90 -12.94 5.91 -16.26
N ASP A 91 -12.05 4.94 -16.17
CA ASP A 91 -12.32 3.53 -16.46
C ASP A 91 -11.69 2.64 -15.40
N TYR A 92 -12.41 1.60 -14.96
CA TYR A 92 -11.93 0.69 -13.92
C TYR A 92 -12.18 -0.75 -14.34
N ASP A 93 -11.14 -1.58 -14.23
CA ASP A 93 -11.26 -2.97 -14.65
C ASP A 93 -10.54 -3.94 -13.70
N VAL A 94 -11.01 -5.17 -13.71
CA VAL A 94 -10.41 -6.26 -12.93
C VAL A 94 -9.23 -6.83 -13.70
N PHE A 95 -8.07 -6.91 -13.04
CA PHE A 95 -6.92 -7.60 -13.59
C PHE A 95 -6.46 -8.72 -12.65
N THR A 96 -5.75 -9.71 -13.17
CA THR A 96 -5.28 -10.86 -12.38
C THR A 96 -3.78 -11.02 -12.37
N ASN A 97 -3.11 -10.63 -13.44
CA ASN A 97 -1.67 -10.84 -13.60
C ASN A 97 -1.03 -9.74 -14.45
N PHE A 98 0.27 -9.56 -14.30
CA PHE A 98 1.09 -8.80 -15.22
C PHE A 98 1.64 -9.69 -16.35
N PRO A 99 1.87 -9.17 -17.56
CA PRO A 99 1.48 -7.80 -17.96
C PRO A 99 -0.03 -7.66 -18.11
N THR A 100 -0.54 -6.45 -17.88
CA THR A 100 -1.94 -6.10 -18.13
C THR A 100 -2.24 -6.01 -19.62
N ALA A 101 -3.53 -5.96 -19.99
CA ALA A 101 -3.95 -5.78 -21.39
C ALA A 101 -3.75 -4.34 -21.92
N LEU A 102 -3.30 -3.41 -21.08
CA LEU A 102 -3.11 -2.02 -21.46
C LEU A 102 -1.92 -1.84 -22.39
N HIS A 103 -2.01 -0.82 -23.27
CA HIS A 103 -0.96 -0.54 -24.26
C HIS A 103 0.29 0.06 -23.61
N THR A 104 1.45 -0.28 -24.18
CA THR A 104 2.77 0.25 -23.78
C THR A 104 2.83 1.76 -24.05
N ALA A 105 3.49 2.50 -23.13
CA ALA A 105 3.76 3.94 -23.25
C ALA A 105 2.49 4.77 -23.56
N SER A 106 1.39 4.47 -22.86
CA SER A 106 0.09 5.11 -23.05
C SER A 106 -0.29 6.10 -21.95
N PHE A 107 0.45 6.11 -20.85
CA PHE A 107 0.13 6.92 -19.69
C PHE A 107 1.24 7.91 -19.37
N THR A 108 0.86 9.10 -18.92
CA THR A 108 1.78 10.12 -18.41
C THR A 108 2.20 9.85 -16.97
N HIS A 109 1.31 9.18 -16.22
CA HIS A 109 1.51 8.89 -14.79
C HIS A 109 1.08 7.46 -14.47
N GLY A 110 1.87 6.80 -13.60
CA GLY A 110 1.50 5.55 -12.98
C GLY A 110 1.51 5.71 -11.46
N ILE A 111 0.44 5.30 -10.80
CA ILE A 111 0.33 5.41 -9.35
C ILE A 111 -0.04 4.08 -8.71
N CYS A 112 0.44 3.86 -7.48
CA CYS A 112 -0.01 2.77 -6.61
C CYS A 112 0.11 3.20 -5.15
N LEU A 113 -0.96 2.99 -4.39
CA LEU A 113 -0.95 3.16 -2.94
C LEU A 113 -0.86 1.81 -2.25
N HIS A 114 0.02 1.73 -1.27
CA HIS A 114 0.18 0.57 -0.42
C HIS A 114 0.30 -0.75 -1.21
N PRO A 115 1.30 -0.86 -2.13
CA PRO A 115 1.59 -2.11 -2.83
C PRO A 115 2.00 -3.20 -1.85
N SER A 116 2.00 -4.46 -2.31
CA SER A 116 2.55 -5.59 -1.55
C SER A 116 3.97 -5.32 -1.06
N ASN A 117 4.26 -5.74 0.17
CA ASN A 117 5.61 -5.65 0.74
C ASN A 117 6.60 -6.66 0.12
N ALA A 118 6.13 -7.69 -0.55
CA ALA A 118 6.98 -8.68 -1.20
C ALA A 118 7.81 -8.02 -2.32
N LEU A 119 9.14 -8.19 -2.27
CA LEU A 119 10.07 -7.58 -3.22
C LEU A 119 9.77 -7.98 -4.67
N GLU A 120 9.45 -9.26 -4.89
CA GLU A 120 9.10 -9.78 -6.22
C GLU A 120 7.84 -9.11 -6.78
N ASP A 121 6.84 -8.86 -5.95
CA ASP A 121 5.62 -8.16 -6.34
C ASP A 121 5.89 -6.71 -6.69
N ARG A 122 6.74 -6.01 -5.91
CA ARG A 122 7.13 -4.62 -6.22
C ARG A 122 7.94 -4.54 -7.51
N HIS A 123 8.87 -5.46 -7.75
CA HIS A 123 9.62 -5.52 -9.01
C HIS A 123 8.69 -5.75 -10.21
N ALA A 124 7.73 -6.67 -10.09
CA ALA A 124 6.75 -6.92 -11.15
C ALA A 124 5.85 -5.69 -11.40
N LEU A 125 5.42 -5.01 -10.33
CA LEU A 125 4.66 -3.76 -10.41
C LEU A 125 5.47 -2.65 -11.11
N LEU A 126 6.71 -2.42 -10.71
CA LEU A 126 7.58 -1.40 -11.30
C LEU A 126 7.90 -1.69 -12.76
N ALA A 127 8.14 -2.95 -13.12
CA ALA A 127 8.34 -3.36 -14.51
C ALA A 127 7.10 -3.09 -15.38
N GLU A 128 5.90 -3.37 -14.86
CA GLU A 128 4.65 -3.05 -15.56
C GLU A 128 4.44 -1.54 -15.67
N MET A 129 4.68 -0.78 -14.62
CA MET A 129 4.61 0.68 -14.67
C MET A 129 5.59 1.27 -15.69
N ALA A 130 6.83 0.76 -15.74
CA ALA A 130 7.81 1.17 -16.75
C ALA A 130 7.34 0.85 -18.18
N ARG A 131 6.61 -0.25 -18.39
CA ARG A 131 6.01 -0.58 -19.67
C ARG A 131 4.89 0.38 -20.06
N LEU A 132 4.02 0.73 -19.10
CA LEU A 132 2.80 1.50 -19.34
C LEU A 132 3.04 3.01 -19.46
N ILE A 133 3.97 3.54 -18.69
CA ILE A 133 4.28 4.98 -18.63
C ILE A 133 5.13 5.35 -19.85
N MET A 134 4.81 6.48 -20.50
CA MET A 134 5.59 7.02 -21.61
C MET A 134 6.93 7.60 -21.13
N PRO A 135 7.92 7.75 -22.02
CA PRO A 135 9.18 8.44 -21.69
C PRO A 135 8.94 9.80 -21.02
N GLN A 136 9.69 10.11 -19.98
CA GLN A 136 9.55 11.29 -19.12
C GLN A 136 8.26 11.35 -18.28
N GLY A 137 7.39 10.33 -18.38
CA GLY A 137 6.23 10.20 -17.52
C GLY A 137 6.63 9.89 -16.06
N GLN A 138 5.72 10.15 -15.13
CA GLN A 138 5.96 10.03 -13.69
C GLN A 138 5.43 8.71 -13.13
N VAL A 139 6.24 8.04 -12.30
CA VAL A 139 5.77 6.97 -11.42
C VAL A 139 5.67 7.50 -10.00
N LEU A 140 4.66 7.06 -9.25
CA LEU A 140 4.44 7.41 -7.85
C LEU A 140 4.00 6.15 -7.08
N LEU A 141 4.78 5.77 -6.07
CA LEU A 141 4.39 4.72 -5.12
C LEU A 141 4.35 5.30 -3.72
N SER A 142 3.27 5.07 -3.00
CA SER A 142 3.18 5.44 -1.59
C SER A 142 2.95 4.19 -0.74
N LEU A 143 3.87 3.92 0.21
CA LEU A 143 3.94 2.64 0.92
C LEU A 143 4.55 2.76 2.32
N PRO A 144 4.27 1.79 3.23
CA PRO A 144 4.98 1.71 4.50
C PRO A 144 6.45 1.36 4.30
N MET A 145 7.35 2.20 4.81
CA MET A 145 8.81 2.04 4.73
C MET A 145 9.38 1.27 5.93
N ARG A 146 10.67 0.99 5.91
CA ARG A 146 11.42 0.34 6.99
C ARG A 146 11.12 0.96 8.34
N GLY A 147 10.92 0.13 9.36
CA GLY A 147 10.55 0.54 10.71
C GLY A 147 9.04 0.72 10.93
N SER A 148 8.19 0.56 9.89
CA SER A 148 6.74 0.51 10.11
C SER A 148 6.34 -0.79 10.81
N PHE A 149 5.39 -0.69 11.73
CA PHE A 149 4.81 -1.80 12.51
C PHE A 149 5.83 -2.55 13.39
N GLN A 150 6.91 -1.87 13.74
CA GLN A 150 8.02 -2.48 14.49
C GLN A 150 7.57 -2.99 15.85
N GLU A 151 6.61 -2.33 16.49
CA GLU A 151 6.06 -2.71 17.79
C GLU A 151 5.43 -4.11 17.77
N ILE A 152 4.72 -4.48 16.70
CA ILE A 152 4.18 -5.83 16.52
C ILE A 152 5.32 -6.85 16.31
N ILE A 153 6.31 -6.50 15.51
CA ILE A 153 7.47 -7.36 15.26
C ILE A 153 8.25 -7.61 16.55
N ASP A 154 8.39 -6.61 17.42
CA ASP A 154 9.08 -6.74 18.70
C ASP A 154 8.31 -7.62 19.70
N LEU A 155 6.99 -7.52 19.74
CA LEU A 155 6.14 -8.42 20.53
C LEU A 155 6.19 -9.86 20.01
N LEU A 156 6.27 -10.07 18.70
CA LEU A 156 6.49 -11.40 18.10
C LEU A 156 7.88 -11.96 18.42
N ARG A 157 8.92 -11.13 18.50
CA ARG A 157 10.25 -11.54 19.00
C ARG A 157 10.20 -11.96 20.46
N GLU A 158 9.50 -11.21 21.30
CA GLU A 158 9.30 -11.55 22.71
C GLU A 158 8.60 -12.90 22.84
N TYR A 159 7.55 -13.15 22.05
CA TYR A 159 6.90 -14.45 21.97
C TYR A 159 7.89 -15.56 21.62
N ALA A 160 8.68 -15.36 20.57
CA ALA A 160 9.65 -16.35 20.10
C ALA A 160 10.70 -16.71 21.16
N LEU A 161 11.20 -15.72 21.90
CA LEU A 161 12.14 -15.91 23.00
C LEU A 161 11.49 -16.63 24.20
N LYS A 162 10.28 -16.25 24.55
CA LYS A 162 9.57 -16.79 25.73
C LYS A 162 9.17 -18.26 25.57
N PHE A 163 8.81 -18.65 24.34
CA PHE A 163 8.32 -20.00 24.04
C PHE A 163 9.32 -20.86 23.26
N ASP A 164 10.56 -20.41 23.12
CA ASP A 164 11.61 -21.06 22.33
C ASP A 164 11.18 -21.39 20.89
N ALA A 165 10.35 -20.49 20.32
CA ALA A 165 9.77 -20.63 18.98
C ALA A 165 10.73 -20.10 17.90
N ASN A 166 11.79 -20.86 17.63
CA ASN A 166 12.89 -20.46 16.75
C ASN A 166 12.47 -20.14 15.30
N ASN A 167 11.40 -20.79 14.80
CA ASN A 167 10.82 -20.49 13.48
C ASN A 167 10.20 -19.10 13.45
N ILE A 168 9.46 -18.71 14.50
CA ILE A 168 8.88 -17.36 14.64
C ILE A 168 10.00 -16.33 14.76
N GLY A 169 11.03 -16.61 15.58
CA GLY A 169 12.18 -15.72 15.72
C GLY A 169 12.88 -15.42 14.38
N LYS A 170 13.13 -16.44 13.58
CA LYS A 170 13.71 -16.26 12.23
C LYS A 170 12.78 -15.49 11.30
N ALA A 171 11.49 -15.79 11.33
CA ALA A 171 10.48 -15.10 10.52
C ALA A 171 10.39 -13.61 10.88
N THR A 172 10.41 -13.27 12.17
CA THR A 172 10.39 -11.87 12.62
C THR A 172 11.65 -11.10 12.22
N GLU A 173 12.83 -11.72 12.24
CA GLU A 173 14.05 -11.09 11.73
C GLU A 173 13.93 -10.79 10.22
N THR A 174 13.44 -11.74 9.45
CA THR A 174 13.18 -11.54 8.01
C THR A 174 12.16 -10.42 7.78
N ALA A 175 11.05 -10.44 8.51
CA ALA A 175 10.00 -9.42 8.39
C ALA A 175 10.49 -8.02 8.78
N SER A 176 11.35 -7.91 9.79
CA SER A 176 11.89 -6.61 10.24
C SER A 176 12.70 -5.88 9.17
N VAL A 177 13.27 -6.63 8.22
CA VAL A 177 14.08 -6.07 7.13
C VAL A 177 13.42 -6.15 5.75
N ALA A 178 12.21 -6.64 5.64
CA ALA A 178 11.53 -6.83 4.35
C ALA A 178 11.04 -5.51 3.72
N ARG A 179 10.64 -4.55 4.55
CA ARG A 179 10.21 -3.23 4.04
C ARG A 179 11.40 -2.45 3.50
N PRO A 180 11.22 -1.71 2.39
CA PRO A 180 12.32 -1.00 1.76
C PRO A 180 12.84 0.15 2.64
N THR A 181 14.14 0.41 2.56
CA THR A 181 14.74 1.68 2.97
C THR A 181 14.63 2.69 1.84
N VAL A 182 14.97 3.95 2.11
CA VAL A 182 15.05 5.01 1.07
C VAL A 182 16.00 4.59 -0.05
N GLU A 183 17.20 4.13 0.31
CA GLU A 183 18.21 3.69 -0.65
C GLU A 183 17.76 2.45 -1.43
N GLY A 184 17.14 1.48 -0.75
CA GLY A 184 16.63 0.26 -1.38
C GLY A 184 15.54 0.55 -2.40
N LEU A 185 14.57 1.41 -2.05
CA LEU A 185 13.48 1.78 -2.95
C LEU A 185 13.99 2.62 -4.13
N THR A 186 14.97 3.50 -3.92
CA THR A 186 15.65 4.23 -5.00
C THR A 186 16.27 3.25 -6.00
N GLN A 187 17.00 2.25 -5.53
CA GLN A 187 17.62 1.23 -6.39
C GLN A 187 16.59 0.37 -7.12
N GLU A 188 15.45 0.05 -6.49
CA GLU A 188 14.34 -0.68 -7.15
C GLU A 188 13.79 0.14 -8.33
N LEU A 189 13.56 1.44 -8.18
CA LEU A 189 13.09 2.31 -9.25
C LEU A 189 14.12 2.47 -10.36
N GLU A 190 15.37 2.76 -10.02
CA GLU A 190 16.46 2.89 -11.00
C GLU A 190 16.64 1.61 -11.83
N SER A 191 16.58 0.44 -11.18
CA SER A 191 16.66 -0.86 -11.83
C SER A 191 15.48 -1.13 -12.77
N ALA A 192 14.33 -0.52 -12.49
CA ALA A 192 13.14 -0.61 -13.35
C ALA A 192 13.11 0.41 -14.49
N GLY A 193 14.13 1.28 -14.62
CA GLY A 193 14.24 2.27 -15.70
C GLY A 193 13.64 3.63 -15.36
N PHE A 194 13.53 3.96 -14.08
CA PHE A 194 13.16 5.29 -13.62
C PHE A 194 14.38 6.03 -13.08
N GLY A 195 14.48 7.32 -13.35
CA GLY A 195 15.49 8.21 -12.81
C GLY A 195 14.87 9.42 -12.13
N GLN A 196 15.70 10.38 -11.69
CA GLN A 196 15.26 11.54 -10.94
C GLN A 196 14.36 11.15 -9.75
N VAL A 197 14.82 10.12 -9.02
CA VAL A 197 14.07 9.55 -7.91
C VAL A 197 14.10 10.52 -6.73
N ASP A 198 12.91 10.86 -6.23
CA ASP A 198 12.70 11.67 -5.04
C ASP A 198 11.81 10.91 -4.06
N ILE A 199 12.09 10.99 -2.75
CA ILE A 199 11.34 10.27 -1.72
C ILE A 199 11.01 11.24 -0.59
N ASP A 200 9.71 11.34 -0.28
CA ASP A 200 9.20 11.97 0.93
C ASP A 200 8.88 10.91 1.97
N LEU A 201 9.27 11.14 3.23
CA LEU A 201 9.09 10.23 4.34
C LEU A 201 8.45 10.93 5.53
N LYS A 202 7.27 10.47 5.95
CA LYS A 202 6.50 11.04 7.03
C LYS A 202 6.15 9.97 8.07
N PRO A 203 6.71 10.03 9.28
CA PRO A 203 6.29 9.14 10.36
C PRO A 203 4.91 9.55 10.88
N VAL A 204 4.04 8.57 11.07
CA VAL A 204 2.72 8.72 11.68
C VAL A 204 2.50 7.61 12.69
N SER A 205 1.51 7.77 13.57
CA SER A 205 1.13 6.78 14.58
C SER A 205 -0.35 6.44 14.47
N LEU A 206 -0.65 5.14 14.60
CA LEU A 206 -2.02 4.64 14.74
C LEU A 206 -2.23 4.24 16.19
N ALA A 207 -3.27 4.79 16.83
CA ALA A 207 -3.55 4.62 18.24
C ALA A 207 -4.64 3.58 18.47
N PHE A 208 -4.41 2.63 19.39
CA PHE A 208 -5.34 1.58 19.78
C PHE A 208 -5.48 1.54 21.30
N ARG A 209 -6.71 1.38 21.79
CA ARG A 209 -7.01 1.38 23.24
C ARG A 209 -6.69 0.06 23.92
N SER A 210 -6.59 -1.03 23.15
CA SER A 210 -6.31 -2.38 23.64
C SER A 210 -5.79 -3.28 22.52
N GLY A 211 -5.24 -4.44 22.87
CA GLY A 211 -4.87 -5.46 21.90
C GLY A 211 -6.06 -5.93 21.09
N ARG A 212 -7.24 -6.05 21.71
CA ARG A 212 -8.48 -6.40 21.02
C ARG A 212 -8.90 -5.32 20.00
N ASP A 213 -8.83 -4.04 20.39
CA ASP A 213 -9.13 -2.91 19.50
C ASP A 213 -8.22 -2.95 18.26
N LEU A 214 -6.93 -3.27 18.43
CA LEU A 214 -5.99 -3.47 17.34
C LEU A 214 -6.39 -4.66 16.45
N MET A 215 -6.70 -5.83 17.02
CA MET A 215 -7.01 -7.03 16.24
C MET A 215 -8.31 -6.91 15.44
N GLU A 216 -9.30 -6.20 15.99
CA GLU A 216 -10.61 -6.01 15.35
C GLU A 216 -10.64 -4.79 14.40
N ASP A 217 -9.64 -3.91 14.43
CA ASP A 217 -9.63 -2.69 13.60
C ASP A 217 -9.57 -3.03 12.09
N PRO A 218 -10.43 -2.42 11.27
CA PRO A 218 -10.45 -2.66 9.83
C PRO A 218 -9.11 -2.41 9.09
N ILE A 219 -8.31 -1.44 9.54
CA ILE A 219 -6.98 -1.16 8.97
C ILE A 219 -6.09 -2.38 9.17
N MET A 220 -6.08 -2.90 10.40
CA MET A 220 -5.28 -4.06 10.74
C MET A 220 -5.73 -5.30 9.97
N ARG A 221 -7.03 -5.59 9.99
CA ARG A 221 -7.59 -6.78 9.36
C ARG A 221 -7.46 -6.81 7.83
N LEU A 222 -7.64 -5.66 7.17
CA LEU A 222 -7.70 -5.60 5.71
C LEU A 222 -6.37 -5.27 5.05
N LEU A 223 -5.42 -4.64 5.74
CA LEU A 223 -4.16 -4.21 5.12
C LEU A 223 -2.93 -4.65 5.90
N VAL A 224 -2.84 -4.33 7.20
CA VAL A 224 -1.58 -4.44 7.93
C VAL A 224 -1.26 -5.88 8.33
N LEU A 225 -2.19 -6.59 8.96
CA LEU A 225 -1.95 -7.98 9.39
C LEU A 225 -1.75 -8.95 8.22
N PRO A 226 -2.55 -8.89 7.13
CA PRO A 226 -2.30 -9.73 5.95
C PRO A 226 -0.89 -9.52 5.35
N ASP A 227 -0.43 -8.27 5.31
CA ASP A 227 0.90 -7.94 4.81
C ASP A 227 2.02 -8.43 5.74
N ILE A 228 1.85 -8.31 7.06
CA ILE A 228 2.77 -8.86 8.05
C ILE A 228 2.81 -10.40 7.94
N TRP A 229 1.67 -11.06 7.86
CA TRP A 229 1.60 -12.53 7.77
C TRP A 229 2.23 -13.06 6.48
N ALA A 230 1.97 -12.40 5.35
CA ALA A 230 2.62 -12.74 4.09
C ALA A 230 4.15 -12.63 4.18
N THR A 231 4.64 -11.63 4.91
CA THR A 231 6.08 -11.42 5.10
C THR A 231 6.69 -12.42 6.10
N LEU A 232 5.96 -12.77 7.15
CA LEU A 232 6.40 -13.78 8.13
C LEU A 232 6.46 -15.18 7.50
N ALA A 233 5.59 -15.47 6.52
CA ALA A 233 5.51 -16.76 5.82
C ALA A 233 5.39 -17.97 6.77
N ILE A 234 4.63 -17.82 7.87
CA ILE A 234 4.33 -18.87 8.85
C ILE A 234 2.88 -19.31 8.71
N GLU A 235 2.61 -20.62 8.85
CA GLU A 235 1.26 -21.19 8.67
C GLU A 235 0.35 -20.92 9.87
N ASP A 236 0.90 -21.05 11.10
CA ASP A 236 0.13 -20.83 12.34
C ASP A 236 0.53 -19.50 13.00
N VAL A 237 -0.33 -18.51 12.84
CA VAL A 237 -0.19 -17.19 13.43
C VAL A 237 -1.09 -16.97 14.66
N GLU A 238 -1.98 -17.92 14.99
CA GLU A 238 -3.01 -17.73 16.02
C GLU A 238 -2.39 -17.52 17.40
N ALA A 239 -1.52 -18.43 17.84
CA ALA A 239 -0.88 -18.35 19.14
C ALA A 239 0.08 -17.13 19.27
N PRO A 240 0.93 -16.80 18.27
CA PRO A 240 1.72 -15.58 18.30
C PRO A 240 0.87 -14.30 18.37
N MET A 241 -0.23 -14.23 17.61
CA MET A 241 -1.07 -13.03 17.59
C MET A 241 -1.91 -12.88 18.85
N HIS A 242 -2.38 -13.99 19.43
CA HIS A 242 -3.00 -13.96 20.75
C HIS A 242 -2.03 -13.43 21.82
N TYR A 243 -0.75 -13.83 21.74
CA TYR A 243 0.27 -13.27 22.62
C TYR A 243 0.44 -11.76 22.43
N VAL A 244 0.48 -11.27 21.19
CA VAL A 244 0.56 -9.84 20.89
C VAL A 244 -0.62 -9.09 21.51
N GLU A 245 -1.85 -9.61 21.36
CA GLU A 245 -3.06 -9.04 21.96
C GLU A 245 -2.92 -8.96 23.50
N GLU A 246 -2.55 -10.04 24.16
CA GLU A 246 -2.38 -10.08 25.61
C GLU A 246 -1.22 -9.18 26.09
N ALA A 247 -0.12 -9.11 25.36
CA ALA A 247 1.01 -8.27 25.70
C ALA A 247 0.64 -6.78 25.63
N ILE A 248 -0.08 -6.36 24.59
CA ILE A 248 -0.60 -5.00 24.47
C ILE A 248 -1.51 -4.68 25.66
N ASN A 249 -2.46 -5.55 26.00
CA ASN A 249 -3.37 -5.35 27.14
C ASN A 249 -2.64 -5.28 28.48
N ARG A 250 -1.48 -5.93 28.62
CA ARG A 250 -0.66 -5.93 29.82
C ARG A 250 0.25 -4.73 29.93
N TYR A 251 0.96 -4.39 28.84
CA TYR A 251 2.02 -3.37 28.88
C TYR A 251 1.47 -1.95 28.73
N TRP A 252 0.33 -1.80 28.06
CA TRP A 252 -0.38 -0.51 27.85
C TRP A 252 -1.75 -0.49 28.51
N SER A 253 -1.91 -1.12 29.68
CA SER A 253 -3.20 -1.23 30.39
C SER A 253 -3.81 0.12 30.80
N GLU A 254 -2.99 1.15 30.97
CA GLU A 254 -3.41 2.51 31.34
C GLU A 254 -3.13 3.55 30.25
N GLU A 255 -2.49 3.13 29.15
CA GLU A 255 -2.07 4.01 28.06
C GLU A 255 -2.60 3.50 26.72
N THR A 256 -2.51 4.33 25.70
CA THR A 256 -2.83 3.95 24.33
C THR A 256 -1.62 3.28 23.70
N PHE A 257 -1.83 2.11 23.08
CA PHE A 257 -0.81 1.48 22.25
C PHE A 257 -0.69 2.25 20.93
N GLU A 258 0.50 2.70 20.61
CA GLU A 258 0.80 3.41 19.38
C GLU A 258 1.58 2.53 18.43
N LEU A 259 1.08 2.37 17.21
CA LEU A 259 1.69 1.61 16.13
C LEU A 259 2.30 2.57 15.12
N THR A 260 3.62 2.54 14.98
CA THR A 260 4.36 3.41 14.07
C THR A 260 4.18 2.99 12.61
N VAL A 261 3.91 3.98 11.75
CA VAL A 261 3.88 3.84 10.29
C VAL A 261 4.78 4.90 9.67
N ASN A 262 5.85 4.49 9.03
CA ASN A 262 6.70 5.36 8.22
C ASN A 262 6.12 5.43 6.80
N VAL A 263 5.25 6.41 6.55
CA VAL A 263 4.65 6.64 5.23
C VAL A 263 5.71 7.20 4.30
N GLY A 264 6.08 6.43 3.29
CA GLY A 264 6.98 6.90 2.24
C GLY A 264 6.25 7.07 0.93
N CYS A 265 6.51 8.16 0.21
CA CYS A 265 6.12 8.31 -1.17
C CYS A 265 7.37 8.50 -2.03
N VAL A 266 7.49 7.70 -3.07
CA VAL A 266 8.57 7.81 -4.05
C VAL A 266 8.01 8.28 -5.38
N SER A 267 8.67 9.24 -5.99
CA SER A 267 8.45 9.71 -7.35
C SER A 267 9.67 9.40 -8.21
N GLY A 268 9.46 9.00 -9.45
CA GLY A 268 10.51 8.81 -10.45
C GLY A 268 10.03 9.20 -11.84
N ARG A 269 10.97 9.50 -12.74
CA ARG A 269 10.71 9.76 -14.16
C ARG A 269 11.18 8.59 -14.99
N ARG A 270 10.34 8.10 -15.89
CA ARG A 270 10.78 7.09 -16.86
C ARG A 270 11.89 7.65 -17.74
N ILE A 271 13.02 6.94 -17.83
CA ILE A 271 14.20 7.44 -18.57
C ILE A 271 13.95 7.30 -20.06
N ASP A 272 13.64 6.12 -20.58
CA ASP A 272 13.34 5.86 -22.01
C ASP A 272 12.53 4.55 -22.18
#